data_574fb282c886f1e0434f737c6544bb55
#
_entry.id   574fb282c886f1e0434f737c6544bb55
#
_cell.length_a   1.000
_cell.length_b   1.000
_cell.length_c   1.000
_cell.angle_alpha   90.00
_cell.angle_beta   90.00
_cell.angle_gamma   90.00
#
_symmetry.space_group_name_H-M   'P 1'
#
loop_
_entity.id
_entity.type
_entity.pdbx_description
1 polymer ?
#
loop_
_entity_poly.entity_id
_entity_poly.type
_entity_poly.pdbx_seq_one_letter_code
_entity_poly.pdbx_strand_id
1 'polypeptide(L)'
;GFITTSCEQAGYANNRKEENKLIANFFSRNGFNIITEAPENDVWGEKDYLQVPGYDDFYFHLTTRGDSIRIDSIDGKADTIDLSVVPNDLIVLRYKRFELTENADTISYWTTLEQAYPYEFHYGNLAECEATGWHLAIKLMKYPNSECTIIQPSKMGFNADVNSVTPYGYISKFKVKQ
;
A
#
# COMPACT_ATOMS: atom_id res chain seq x y z
N GLY A 1 -34.23 -23.95 0.74
CA GLY A 1 -33.34 -22.90 0.33
C GLY A 1 -32.21 -22.58 1.30
N PHE A 2 -31.65 -23.56 2.07
CA PHE A 2 -30.55 -23.27 3.04
C PHE A 2 -29.18 -23.88 2.66
N ILE A 3 -29.02 -24.42 1.45
CA ILE A 3 -27.81 -25.15 1.08
C ILE A 3 -26.78 -24.28 0.38
N THR A 4 -27.16 -23.13 -0.17
CA THR A 4 -26.26 -22.29 -0.97
C THR A 4 -25.28 -21.46 -0.14
N THR A 5 -25.69 -20.95 1.02
CA THR A 5 -24.85 -20.09 1.86
C THR A 5 -23.65 -20.82 2.49
N SER A 6 -23.79 -22.10 2.85
CA SER A 6 -22.68 -22.84 3.45
C SER A 6 -21.58 -23.20 2.45
N CYS A 7 -21.95 -23.47 1.19
CA CYS A 7 -20.96 -23.76 0.13
C CYS A 7 -20.18 -22.50 -0.29
N GLU A 8 -20.84 -21.36 -0.35
CA GLU A 8 -20.19 -20.07 -0.66
C GLU A 8 -19.23 -19.67 0.47
N GLN A 9 -19.61 -19.83 1.73
CA GLN A 9 -18.73 -19.55 2.87
C GLN A 9 -17.54 -20.50 2.93
N ALA A 10 -17.72 -21.80 2.64
CA ALA A 10 -16.63 -22.75 2.58
C ALA A 10 -15.67 -22.45 1.42
N GLY A 11 -16.20 -22.06 0.26
CA GLY A 11 -15.40 -21.62 -0.90
C GLY A 11 -14.57 -20.37 -0.60
N TYR A 12 -15.17 -19.37 0.03
CA TYR A 12 -14.46 -18.16 0.47
C TYR A 12 -13.36 -18.47 1.47
N ALA A 13 -13.63 -19.28 2.49
CA ALA A 13 -12.64 -19.69 3.48
C ALA A 13 -11.45 -20.43 2.85
N ASN A 14 -11.69 -21.30 1.87
CA ASN A 14 -10.64 -21.97 1.11
C ASN A 14 -9.80 -20.99 0.29
N ASN A 15 -10.43 -20.04 -0.38
CA ASN A 15 -9.73 -19.00 -1.14
C ASN A 15 -8.87 -18.11 -0.23
N ARG A 16 -9.35 -17.80 0.97
CA ARG A 16 -8.57 -17.07 1.99
C ARG A 16 -7.35 -17.85 2.46
N LYS A 17 -7.46 -19.18 2.60
CA LYS A 17 -6.29 -20.03 2.93
C LYS A 17 -5.25 -20.01 1.80
N GLU A 18 -5.69 -20.07 0.55
CA GLU A 18 -4.78 -19.98 -0.60
C GLU A 18 -4.11 -18.62 -0.69
N GLU A 19 -4.84 -17.53 -0.43
CA GLU A 19 -4.29 -16.20 -0.34
C GLU A 19 -3.19 -16.10 0.74
N ASN A 20 -3.45 -16.62 1.93
CA ASN A 20 -2.48 -16.63 3.02
C ASN A 20 -1.22 -17.43 2.67
N LYS A 21 -1.37 -18.53 1.94
CA LYS A 21 -0.23 -19.31 1.43
C LYS A 21 0.59 -18.52 0.41
N LEU A 22 -0.06 -17.81 -0.51
CA LEU A 22 0.62 -16.96 -1.48
C LEU A 22 1.49 -15.90 -0.78
N ILE A 23 0.94 -15.24 0.23
CA ILE A 23 1.66 -14.24 1.01
C ILE A 23 2.84 -14.88 1.75
N ALA A 24 2.61 -15.97 2.48
CA ALA A 24 3.65 -16.66 3.23
C ALA A 24 4.79 -17.17 2.33
N ASN A 25 4.45 -17.77 1.20
CA ASN A 25 5.41 -18.28 0.23
C ASN A 25 6.22 -17.14 -0.42
N PHE A 26 5.58 -16.00 -0.69
CA PHE A 26 6.26 -14.82 -1.19
C PHE A 26 7.34 -14.34 -0.23
N PHE A 27 7.03 -14.21 1.05
CA PHE A 27 8.02 -13.81 2.07
C PHE A 27 9.15 -14.82 2.19
N SER A 28 8.81 -16.11 2.28
CA SER A 28 9.79 -17.19 2.40
C SER A 28 10.73 -17.24 1.20
N ARG A 29 10.17 -17.22 -0.01
CA ARG A 29 10.93 -17.31 -1.27
C ARG A 29 11.91 -16.17 -1.46
N ASN A 30 11.53 -14.97 -1.04
CA ASN A 30 12.37 -13.79 -1.17
C ASN A 30 13.30 -13.56 0.04
N GLY A 31 13.19 -14.36 1.08
CA GLY A 31 13.96 -14.20 2.30
C GLY A 31 13.65 -12.89 3.02
N PHE A 32 12.43 -12.40 2.94
CA PHE A 32 12.00 -11.20 3.64
C PHE A 32 11.76 -11.48 5.12
N ASN A 33 12.09 -10.51 5.95
CA ASN A 33 11.87 -10.55 7.38
C ASN A 33 10.58 -9.84 7.73
N ILE A 34 9.79 -10.45 8.61
CA ILE A 34 8.61 -9.80 9.17
C ILE A 34 9.00 -9.19 10.51
N ILE A 35 8.88 -7.86 10.62
CA ILE A 35 9.09 -7.13 11.86
C ILE A 35 7.75 -6.65 12.40
N THR A 36 7.64 -6.51 13.71
CA THR A 36 6.40 -6.13 14.41
C THR A 36 6.38 -4.69 14.88
N GLU A 37 7.52 -4.03 14.83
CA GLU A 37 7.68 -2.62 15.19
C GLU A 37 8.45 -1.90 14.09
N ALA A 38 8.04 -0.67 13.78
CA ALA A 38 8.75 0.16 12.82
C ALA A 38 10.18 0.44 13.30
N PRO A 39 11.19 0.42 12.42
CA PRO A 39 12.56 0.69 12.81
C PRO A 39 12.73 2.10 13.40
N GLU A 40 13.56 2.21 14.42
CA GLU A 40 13.93 3.51 14.98
C GLU A 40 14.65 4.36 13.92
N ASN A 41 14.35 5.67 13.92
CA ASN A 41 14.97 6.64 13.01
C ASN A 41 14.82 6.31 11.52
N ASP A 42 13.77 5.59 11.14
CA ASP A 42 13.53 5.15 9.74
C ASP A 42 14.70 4.37 9.10
N VAL A 43 15.47 3.67 9.89
CA VAL A 43 16.56 2.82 9.37
C VAL A 43 16.00 1.44 9.04
N TRP A 44 15.47 1.30 7.81
CA TRP A 44 14.87 0.06 7.32
C TRP A 44 15.95 -0.86 6.73
N GLY A 45 15.96 -2.12 7.19
CA GLY A 45 16.70 -3.16 6.48
C GLY A 45 16.07 -3.41 5.12
N GLU A 46 16.87 -3.71 4.12
CA GLU A 46 16.42 -3.92 2.73
C GLU A 46 15.33 -4.98 2.60
N LYS A 47 15.33 -5.96 3.49
CA LYS A 47 14.39 -7.10 3.50
C LYS A 47 13.36 -7.04 4.62
N ASP A 48 13.27 -5.94 5.35
CA ASP A 48 12.38 -5.82 6.50
C ASP A 48 11.01 -5.30 6.09
N TYR A 49 9.98 -6.08 6.38
CA TYR A 49 8.58 -5.72 6.17
C TYR A 49 7.87 -5.65 7.51
N LEU A 50 7.27 -4.52 7.79
CA LEU A 50 6.45 -4.33 8.99
C LEU A 50 5.08 -5.00 8.80
N GLN A 51 4.78 -5.96 9.64
CA GLN A 51 3.39 -6.38 9.82
C GLN A 51 2.68 -5.28 10.60
N VAL A 52 1.81 -4.54 9.92
CA VAL A 52 1.22 -3.34 10.49
C VAL A 52 0.30 -3.70 11.64
N PRO A 53 0.50 -3.17 12.86
CA PRO A 53 -0.34 -3.47 14.02
C PRO A 53 -1.83 -3.25 13.72
N GLY A 54 -2.66 -4.25 14.08
CA GLY A 54 -4.09 -4.24 13.80
C GLY A 54 -4.50 -4.81 12.45
N TYR A 55 -3.53 -5.20 11.61
CA TYR A 55 -3.78 -5.74 10.27
C TYR A 55 -2.92 -6.99 10.06
N ASP A 56 -3.50 -8.17 10.19
CA ASP A 56 -2.76 -9.44 10.23
C ASP A 56 -1.99 -9.76 8.94
N ASP A 57 -2.53 -9.34 7.80
CA ASP A 57 -2.01 -9.73 6.49
C ASP A 57 -1.51 -8.54 5.67
N PHE A 58 -1.37 -7.38 6.27
CA PHE A 58 -0.87 -6.17 5.61
C PHE A 58 0.56 -5.89 6.03
N TYR A 59 1.45 -5.78 5.05
CA TYR A 59 2.88 -5.59 5.27
C TYR A 59 3.37 -4.35 4.54
N PHE A 60 4.26 -3.61 5.20
CA PHE A 60 4.77 -2.33 4.73
C PHE A 60 6.29 -2.28 4.84
N HIS A 61 6.93 -1.82 3.78
CA HIS A 61 8.37 -1.53 3.74
C HIS A 61 8.57 -0.12 3.20
N LEU A 62 9.20 0.75 3.98
CA LEU A 62 9.54 2.09 3.54
C LEU A 62 10.86 2.07 2.76
N THR A 63 10.82 2.51 1.51
CA THR A 63 12.02 2.66 0.68
C THR A 63 12.65 4.04 0.84
N THR A 64 11.81 5.07 0.84
CA THR A 64 12.23 6.46 0.96
C THR A 64 11.23 7.24 1.79
N ARG A 65 11.70 7.98 2.78
CA ARG A 65 10.88 8.96 3.50
C ARG A 65 10.99 10.31 2.80
N GLY A 66 9.87 10.90 2.44
CA GLY A 66 9.82 12.24 1.88
C GLY A 66 10.12 13.31 2.93
N ASP A 67 10.23 14.54 2.48
CA ASP A 67 10.51 15.68 3.35
C ASP A 67 9.34 15.98 4.27
N SER A 68 9.64 16.15 5.56
CA SER A 68 8.64 16.43 6.60
C SER A 68 8.20 17.88 6.66
N ILE A 69 9.04 18.78 6.18
CA ILE A 69 8.81 20.22 6.18
C ILE A 69 9.25 20.86 4.87
N ARG A 70 8.64 22.00 4.61
CA ARG A 70 9.10 22.95 3.59
C ARG A 70 9.30 24.30 4.26
N ILE A 71 10.33 25.02 3.87
CA ILE A 71 10.58 26.38 4.35
C ILE A 71 10.20 27.35 3.24
N ASP A 72 9.17 28.16 3.46
CA ASP A 72 8.75 29.21 2.57
C ASP A 72 9.20 30.57 3.13
N SER A 73 9.58 31.50 2.25
CA SER A 73 9.85 32.89 2.62
C SER A 73 8.66 33.75 2.25
N ILE A 74 7.98 34.29 3.25
CA ILE A 74 6.86 35.20 3.09
C ILE A 74 7.26 36.53 3.75
N ASP A 75 7.21 37.64 2.99
CA ASP A 75 7.56 38.99 3.46
C ASP A 75 8.94 39.07 4.16
N GLY A 76 9.93 38.32 3.64
CA GLY A 76 11.28 38.28 4.18
C GLY A 76 11.43 37.47 5.48
N LYS A 77 10.37 36.77 5.91
CA LYS A 77 10.38 35.87 7.06
C LYS A 77 10.29 34.41 6.61
N ALA A 78 11.13 33.56 7.19
CA ALA A 78 11.03 32.13 6.98
C ALA A 78 9.82 31.57 7.73
N ASP A 79 8.97 30.81 7.01
CA ASP A 79 7.85 30.06 7.57
C ASP A 79 8.06 28.56 7.32
N THR A 80 7.85 27.76 8.36
CA THR A 80 8.00 26.31 8.30
C THR A 80 6.65 25.67 8.06
N ILE A 81 6.51 24.98 6.93
CA ILE A 81 5.29 24.28 6.55
C ILE A 81 5.45 22.80 6.87
N ASP A 82 4.55 22.23 7.67
CA ASP A 82 4.44 20.79 7.89
C ASP A 82 3.81 20.13 6.65
N LEU A 83 4.52 19.15 6.09
CA LEU A 83 4.10 18.43 4.88
C LEU A 83 3.38 17.12 5.18
N SER A 84 3.08 16.81 6.45
CA SER A 84 2.30 15.61 6.79
C SER A 84 0.97 15.58 6.02
N VAL A 85 0.67 14.43 5.43
CA VAL A 85 -0.61 14.22 4.77
C VAL A 85 -1.76 14.33 5.78
N VAL A 86 -2.82 15.03 5.39
CA VAL A 86 -4.03 15.21 6.20
C VAL A 86 -5.27 14.77 5.42
N PRO A 87 -6.38 14.44 6.12
CA PRO A 87 -7.63 14.07 5.45
C PRO A 87 -8.04 15.10 4.41
N ASN A 88 -8.52 14.61 3.27
CA ASN A 88 -8.94 15.37 2.08
C ASN A 88 -7.80 15.99 1.24
N ASP A 89 -6.56 15.76 1.57
CA ASP A 89 -5.47 16.06 0.62
C ASP A 89 -5.69 15.30 -0.69
N LEU A 90 -5.52 15.99 -1.82
CA LEU A 90 -5.57 15.35 -3.12
C LEU A 90 -4.26 14.62 -3.39
N ILE A 91 -4.32 13.30 -3.30
CA ILE A 91 -3.19 12.41 -3.53
C ILE A 91 -3.02 12.18 -5.03
N VAL A 92 -1.79 12.30 -5.47
CA VAL A 92 -1.35 11.94 -6.82
C VAL A 92 -0.39 10.77 -6.67
N LEU A 93 -0.83 9.57 -7.01
CA LEU A 93 -0.10 8.33 -6.73
C LEU A 93 0.32 7.64 -8.03
N ARG A 94 1.59 7.27 -8.10
CA ARG A 94 2.12 6.35 -9.09
C ARG A 94 2.50 5.05 -8.43
N TYR A 95 2.23 3.94 -9.11
CA TYR A 95 2.44 2.63 -8.54
C TYR A 95 2.84 1.60 -9.59
N LYS A 96 3.44 0.54 -9.08
CA LYS A 96 3.73 -0.68 -9.79
C LYS A 96 3.04 -1.82 -9.02
N ARG A 97 2.18 -2.58 -9.69
CA ARG A 97 1.51 -3.73 -9.11
C ARG A 97 2.19 -5.03 -9.56
N PHE A 98 2.39 -5.94 -8.64
CA PHE A 98 2.93 -7.26 -8.93
C PHE A 98 2.15 -8.36 -8.21
N GLU A 99 2.13 -9.54 -8.83
CA GLU A 99 1.52 -10.73 -8.25
C GLU A 99 2.49 -11.40 -7.25
N LEU A 100 1.94 -12.17 -6.30
CA LEU A 100 2.73 -12.89 -5.31
C LEU A 100 3.03 -14.34 -5.69
N THR A 101 2.88 -14.69 -6.95
CA THR A 101 3.17 -16.03 -7.49
C THR A 101 4.67 -16.22 -7.74
N GLU A 102 5.10 -17.47 -7.92
CA GLU A 102 6.51 -17.81 -8.19
C GLU A 102 7.04 -17.17 -9.48
N ASN A 103 6.16 -16.96 -10.44
CA ASN A 103 6.48 -16.36 -11.74
C ASN A 103 6.09 -14.88 -11.79
N ALA A 104 6.30 -14.19 -10.69
CA ALA A 104 5.77 -12.87 -10.40
C ALA A 104 6.46 -11.73 -11.16
N ASP A 105 6.72 -11.89 -12.42
CA ASP A 105 7.24 -10.81 -13.26
C ASP A 105 6.12 -9.89 -13.80
N THR A 106 4.89 -10.15 -13.41
CA THR A 106 3.75 -9.44 -13.97
C THR A 106 3.56 -8.10 -13.27
N ILE A 107 4.12 -7.09 -13.86
CA ILE A 107 3.96 -5.71 -13.47
C ILE A 107 2.85 -5.11 -14.31
N SER A 108 1.79 -4.65 -13.66
CA SER A 108 0.58 -4.24 -14.37
C SER A 108 0.57 -2.78 -14.75
N TYR A 109 1.15 -1.88 -13.96
CA TYR A 109 1.15 -0.45 -14.23
C TYR A 109 2.26 0.26 -13.55
N TRP A 110 2.71 1.39 -14.11
CA TRP A 110 3.77 1.96 -13.38
C TRP A 110 4.14 3.40 -13.67
N THR A 111 4.58 3.71 -14.86
CA THR A 111 5.34 4.92 -15.11
C THR A 111 4.62 5.89 -16.01
N THR A 112 5.20 7.09 -16.15
CA THR A 112 4.77 8.06 -17.15
C THR A 112 4.86 7.56 -18.58
N LEU A 113 5.68 6.53 -18.84
CA LEU A 113 5.83 5.93 -20.18
C LEU A 113 4.68 4.97 -20.52
N GLU A 114 4.19 4.24 -19.51
CA GLU A 114 3.14 3.25 -19.69
C GLU A 114 1.76 3.82 -19.43
N GLN A 115 1.68 4.80 -18.54
CA GLN A 115 0.43 5.45 -18.18
C GLN A 115 0.66 6.94 -17.97
N ALA A 116 0.05 7.75 -18.85
CA ALA A 116 0.24 9.20 -18.84
C ALA A 116 -0.26 9.86 -17.56
N TYR A 117 -1.35 9.33 -16.99
CA TYR A 117 -2.02 9.91 -15.84
C TYR A 117 -1.81 9.08 -14.58
N PRO A 118 -1.40 9.70 -13.45
CA PRO A 118 -1.36 9.05 -12.15
C PRO A 118 -2.75 8.75 -11.64
N TYR A 119 -2.86 7.90 -10.63
CA TYR A 119 -4.09 7.70 -9.90
C TYR A 119 -4.28 8.88 -8.92
N GLU A 120 -5.43 9.55 -9.00
CA GLU A 120 -5.76 10.68 -8.12
C GLU A 120 -6.97 10.36 -7.25
N PHE A 121 -6.88 10.66 -5.96
CA PHE A 121 -7.98 10.50 -5.01
C PHE A 121 -7.73 11.35 -3.78
N HIS A 122 -8.81 11.72 -3.08
CA HIS A 122 -8.69 12.42 -1.80
C HIS A 122 -8.42 11.42 -0.67
N TYR A 123 -7.39 11.71 0.13
CA TYR A 123 -7.03 10.88 1.27
C TYR A 123 -8.18 10.73 2.25
N GLY A 124 -8.56 9.48 2.54
CA GLY A 124 -9.70 9.15 3.38
C GLY A 124 -11.03 8.98 2.64
N ASN A 125 -11.11 9.31 1.36
CA ASN A 125 -12.32 9.15 0.56
C ASN A 125 -12.37 7.77 -0.12
N LEU A 126 -13.07 6.82 0.53
CA LEU A 126 -13.21 5.45 0.03
C LEU A 126 -14.13 5.31 -1.19
N ALA A 127 -14.94 6.34 -1.49
CA ALA A 127 -15.73 6.35 -2.72
C ALA A 127 -14.88 6.62 -3.96
N GLU A 128 -13.80 7.37 -3.81
CA GLU A 128 -12.84 7.62 -4.89
C GLU A 128 -11.78 6.54 -5.03
N CYS A 129 -11.37 5.94 -3.91
CA CYS A 129 -10.42 4.83 -3.85
C CYS A 129 -10.84 3.86 -2.77
N GLU A 130 -11.41 2.73 -3.17
CA GLU A 130 -11.92 1.71 -2.24
C GLU A 130 -10.82 0.88 -1.59
N ALA A 131 -9.60 0.89 -2.10
CA ALA A 131 -8.48 0.14 -1.56
C ALA A 131 -8.00 0.75 -0.23
N THR A 132 -8.50 0.23 0.88
CA THR A 132 -8.15 0.69 2.22
C THR A 132 -6.66 0.55 2.53
N GLY A 133 -6.01 -0.46 1.95
CA GLY A 133 -4.56 -0.63 2.05
C GLY A 133 -3.76 0.51 1.43
N TRP A 134 -4.26 1.13 0.39
CA TRP A 134 -3.63 2.31 -0.21
C TRP A 134 -3.69 3.52 0.73
N HIS A 135 -4.84 3.75 1.36
CA HIS A 135 -4.97 4.82 2.37
C HIS A 135 -4.04 4.57 3.56
N LEU A 136 -3.93 3.32 4.00
CA LEU A 136 -3.01 2.95 5.07
C LEU A 136 -1.55 3.17 4.68
N ALA A 137 -1.17 2.82 3.45
CA ALA A 137 0.17 3.07 2.93
C ALA A 137 0.51 4.57 2.92
N ILE A 138 -0.43 5.43 2.48
CA ILE A 138 -0.26 6.89 2.53
C ILE A 138 -0.05 7.37 3.96
N LYS A 139 -0.86 6.88 4.90
CA LYS A 139 -0.71 7.20 6.33
C LYS A 139 0.67 6.84 6.86
N LEU A 140 1.17 5.67 6.51
CA LEU A 140 2.48 5.17 6.97
C LEU A 140 3.66 5.87 6.30
N MET A 141 3.53 6.22 5.02
CA MET A 141 4.51 7.07 4.32
C MET A 141 4.55 8.48 4.88
N LYS A 142 3.40 9.00 5.29
CA LYS A 142 3.19 10.27 6.01
C LYS A 142 3.48 11.54 5.21
N TYR A 143 4.56 11.59 4.45
CA TYR A 143 5.02 12.79 3.73
C TYR A 143 5.05 12.57 2.22
N PRO A 144 4.70 13.59 1.43
CA PRO A 144 4.85 13.54 -0.03
C PRO A 144 6.27 13.16 -0.46
N ASN A 145 6.39 12.54 -1.61
CA ASN A 145 7.64 12.01 -2.17
C ASN A 145 8.22 10.82 -1.39
N SER A 146 7.52 10.29 -0.42
CA SER A 146 7.84 8.98 0.14
C SER A 146 7.56 7.87 -0.86
N GLU A 147 8.33 6.80 -0.76
CA GLU A 147 8.16 5.59 -1.56
C GLU A 147 8.12 4.37 -0.65
N CYS A 148 7.21 3.43 -0.93
CA CYS A 148 7.06 2.22 -0.15
C CYS A 148 6.76 1.02 -1.04
N THR A 149 6.94 -0.16 -0.46
CA THR A 149 6.36 -1.41 -0.97
C THR A 149 5.38 -1.93 0.05
N ILE A 150 4.18 -2.31 -0.41
CA ILE A 150 3.18 -2.97 0.43
C ILE A 150 2.83 -4.34 -0.12
N ILE A 151 2.50 -5.25 0.77
CA ILE A 151 1.82 -6.50 0.46
C ILE A 151 0.42 -6.38 1.04
N GLN A 152 -0.57 -6.39 0.17
CA GLN A 152 -1.94 -6.06 0.49
C GLN A 152 -2.85 -7.28 0.33
N PRO A 153 -3.55 -7.70 1.40
CA PRO A 153 -4.54 -8.76 1.28
C PRO A 153 -5.73 -8.27 0.46
N SER A 154 -6.43 -9.19 -0.17
CA SER A 154 -7.57 -8.88 -1.05
C SER A 154 -8.64 -8.04 -0.37
N LYS A 155 -8.92 -8.33 0.90
CA LYS A 155 -9.94 -7.58 1.70
C LYS A 155 -9.64 -6.08 1.87
N MET A 156 -8.40 -5.66 1.68
CA MET A 156 -7.97 -4.27 1.75
C MET A 156 -7.70 -3.66 0.37
N GLY A 157 -7.96 -4.43 -0.68
CA GLY A 157 -7.73 -4.04 -2.07
C GLY A 157 -8.97 -3.45 -2.74
N PHE A 158 -8.90 -3.40 -4.07
CA PHE A 158 -10.01 -3.01 -4.92
C PHE A 158 -11.09 -4.09 -4.94
N ASN A 159 -12.31 -3.72 -5.33
CA ASN A 159 -13.44 -4.65 -5.37
C ASN A 159 -13.16 -5.89 -6.24
N ALA A 160 -12.46 -5.73 -7.35
CA ALA A 160 -12.05 -6.85 -8.18
C ALA A 160 -11.14 -7.84 -7.43
N ASP A 161 -10.24 -7.34 -6.59
CA ASP A 161 -9.32 -8.15 -5.79
C ASP A 161 -10.08 -8.88 -4.66
N VAL A 162 -11.04 -8.19 -4.03
CA VAL A 162 -11.94 -8.80 -3.03
C VAL A 162 -12.71 -9.95 -3.65
N ASN A 163 -13.30 -9.74 -4.82
CA ASN A 163 -14.12 -10.74 -5.50
C ASN A 163 -13.31 -11.97 -5.92
N SER A 164 -12.08 -11.78 -6.35
CA SER A 164 -11.18 -12.88 -6.75
C SER A 164 -10.39 -13.46 -5.58
N VAL A 165 -10.44 -12.83 -4.41
CA VAL A 165 -9.62 -13.16 -3.22
C VAL A 165 -8.13 -13.22 -3.56
N THR A 166 -7.66 -12.20 -4.26
CA THR A 166 -6.27 -12.12 -4.77
C THR A 166 -5.50 -11.02 -4.05
N PRO A 167 -4.39 -11.37 -3.37
CA PRO A 167 -3.47 -10.38 -2.80
C PRO A 167 -2.54 -9.85 -3.87
N TYR A 168 -2.09 -8.61 -3.69
CA TYR A 168 -1.10 -7.98 -4.56
C TYR A 168 -0.01 -7.26 -3.78
N GLY A 169 1.15 -7.15 -4.41
CA GLY A 169 2.18 -6.23 -3.98
C GLY A 169 2.10 -4.93 -4.79
N TYR A 170 2.44 -3.83 -4.15
CA TYR A 170 2.53 -2.51 -4.78
C TYR A 170 3.79 -1.79 -4.37
N ILE A 171 4.48 -1.22 -5.33
CA ILE A 171 5.51 -0.22 -5.10
C ILE A 171 4.89 1.12 -5.43
N SER A 172 4.82 2.02 -4.47
CA SER A 172 4.04 3.26 -4.59
C SER A 172 4.83 4.47 -4.15
N LYS A 173 4.63 5.57 -4.89
CA LYS A 173 5.13 6.89 -4.57
C LYS A 173 4.01 7.91 -4.76
N PHE A 174 3.89 8.87 -3.86
CA PHE A 174 2.83 9.86 -3.96
C PHE A 174 3.32 11.29 -3.80
N LYS A 175 2.52 12.19 -4.34
CA LYS A 175 2.58 13.63 -4.11
C LYS A 175 1.21 14.12 -3.64
N VAL A 176 1.18 15.30 -3.07
CA VAL A 176 -0.05 16.03 -2.76
C VAL A 176 -0.17 17.17 -3.75
N LYS A 177 -1.31 17.23 -4.44
CA LYS A 177 -1.62 18.30 -5.39
C LYS A 177 -2.22 19.49 -4.63
N GLN A 178 -1.63 20.64 -4.83
CA GLN A 178 -2.10 21.90 -4.26
C GLN A 178 -3.10 22.59 -5.20
#